data_70518a64873e389aa38166a44378adbe
#
_entry.id   70518a64873e389aa38166a44378adbe
#
_cell.length_a   1.000
_cell.length_b   1.000
_cell.length_c   1.000
_cell.angle_alpha   90.00
_cell.angle_beta   90.00
_cell.angle_gamma   90.00
#
_symmetry.space_group_name_H-M   'P 1'
#
loop_
_entity.id
_entity.type
_entity.pdbx_description
1 polymer ?
#
loop_
_entity_poly.entity_id
_entity_poly.type
_entity_poly.pdbx_seq_one_letter_code
_entity_poly.pdbx_strand_id
1 'polypeptide(L)'
;MAQGFLIGAGGGGGGVARIRSIEVTTAPTKTSYTAGETLDLTGIVVKANWSSGLQVDITSECTFSPAAGTTLYEDTTAVSISYTNNGTTYTTTQTITVQRVLTGLRVDTEPTTSYVAGQALDLSGAVVSAVFSSGRSVVVAATPSIADGTIIYEDTSSLTWSYTENSVTQTATTALTVQRVLQSIAITTQPTTTTYKSGDSIDTTGMVVTATYHRTTDTVSGYTVSPSTAGSSEGTQTETVSYTENSVTKTAVFYVTIKNVSIYGVEWDGSSSTILSRTDSAASFTNPVPYVSGASSYGSPFDNLMPWSGIERVTVSAAGELVKIPKFWYKTTFSGSTFKLQIADSEADGFSVAPAFMDRGDGKGERDYVYVGRYHCSSSNYKSATGVTPKVSITRDAARTAIKALGSNIWQWDYAMLITIQMLYLVEYANWNVQATIGGGCSQTSSSSSAVFNCGGTDSMPYHTGTVGASHSDYGNCQYRYIENLWGNCFDWCDGIYFSAANVYAIKNPANFSDTANGTLVAQRPTSGGYISAIAKSNVSGFDWFYYPSAVAGSDSTYIPDYCNYNASGVVLFVGGSYFQDQNYGLFFLLGNSAASYSSASIGSRLQYLP
;
A
#
# COMPACT_ATOMS: atom_id res chain seq x y z
N MET A 1 -19.57 103.50 -13.55
CA MET A 1 -19.73 104.97 -13.75
C MET A 1 -18.96 105.37 -15.00
N ALA A 2 -19.69 105.68 -16.12
CA ALA A 2 -19.12 106.15 -17.34
C ALA A 2 -18.70 107.63 -17.21
N GLN A 3 -17.38 107.94 -17.22
CA GLN A 3 -16.90 109.30 -17.40
C GLN A 3 -16.88 109.62 -18.90
N GLY A 4 -17.90 110.35 -19.39
CA GLY A 4 -17.87 110.95 -20.67
C GLY A 4 -16.83 112.07 -20.72
N PHE A 5 -15.84 111.94 -21.55
CA PHE A 5 -14.91 113.03 -21.83
C PHE A 5 -15.44 113.89 -23.00
N LEU A 6 -15.95 115.05 -22.66
CA LEU A 6 -16.33 116.06 -23.64
C LEU A 6 -15.08 116.81 -24.11
N ILE A 7 -14.66 116.74 -25.37
CA ILE A 7 -13.73 117.68 -25.97
C ILE A 7 -14.46 118.63 -26.89
N GLY A 8 -14.26 119.91 -26.59
CA GLY A 8 -14.90 121.02 -27.25
C GLY A 8 -14.65 121.14 -28.76
N ALA A 9 -15.60 121.79 -29.47
CA ALA A 9 -15.68 122.00 -30.85
C ALA A 9 -14.53 122.87 -31.40
N GLY A 10 -13.86 122.34 -32.43
CA GLY A 10 -13.01 123.05 -33.38
C GLY A 10 -13.23 122.41 -34.70
N GLY A 11 -13.81 123.23 -35.62
CA GLY A 11 -14.35 122.83 -36.95
C GLY A 11 -13.37 122.09 -37.85
N GLY A 12 -13.80 121.04 -38.45
CA GLY A 12 -13.19 120.28 -39.50
C GLY A 12 -13.80 118.89 -39.57
N GLY A 13 -14.51 118.61 -40.66
CA GLY A 13 -15.29 117.37 -40.88
C GLY A 13 -14.65 116.08 -40.45
N GLY A 14 -14.86 115.74 -39.17
CA GLY A 14 -14.39 114.48 -38.53
C GLY A 14 -15.59 113.53 -38.40
N GLY A 15 -15.59 112.47 -39.14
CA GLY A 15 -16.52 111.40 -38.92
C GLY A 15 -16.40 110.85 -37.45
N VAL A 16 -17.53 110.51 -36.85
CA VAL A 16 -17.57 109.93 -35.46
C VAL A 16 -16.74 108.70 -35.47
N ALA A 17 -15.75 108.69 -34.54
CA ALA A 17 -14.89 107.52 -34.39
C ALA A 17 -15.70 106.25 -34.10
N ARG A 18 -15.51 105.21 -34.90
CA ARG A 18 -16.26 103.98 -34.79
C ARG A 18 -15.31 102.84 -34.50
N ILE A 19 -15.73 101.81 -33.79
CA ILE A 19 -14.96 100.54 -33.64
C ILE A 19 -14.86 99.88 -35.02
N ARG A 20 -13.65 99.44 -35.42
CA ARG A 20 -13.40 98.69 -36.65
C ARG A 20 -13.33 97.21 -36.42
N SER A 21 -12.74 96.85 -35.28
CA SER A 21 -12.56 95.41 -34.87
C SER A 21 -12.27 95.35 -33.37
N ILE A 22 -12.36 94.15 -32.81
CA ILE A 22 -11.78 93.81 -31.53
C ILE A 22 -10.65 92.75 -31.75
N GLU A 23 -9.63 92.78 -30.90
CA GLU A 23 -8.60 91.84 -30.98
C GLU A 23 -8.09 91.42 -29.59
N VAL A 24 -7.60 90.17 -29.44
CA VAL A 24 -6.88 89.74 -28.26
C VAL A 24 -5.46 90.24 -28.37
N THR A 25 -5.05 91.19 -27.53
CA THR A 25 -3.70 91.74 -27.49
C THR A 25 -2.79 91.05 -26.53
N THR A 26 -3.34 90.36 -25.54
CA THR A 26 -2.61 89.47 -24.65
C THR A 26 -3.46 88.21 -24.44
N ALA A 27 -2.92 87.05 -24.82
CA ALA A 27 -3.54 85.77 -24.60
C ALA A 27 -3.67 85.47 -23.09
N PRO A 28 -4.62 84.62 -22.69
CA PRO A 28 -4.66 84.18 -21.28
C PRO A 28 -3.38 83.39 -20.94
N THR A 29 -3.03 83.33 -19.64
CA THR A 29 -1.81 82.68 -19.15
C THR A 29 -1.79 81.19 -19.46
N LYS A 30 -2.98 80.56 -19.60
CA LYS A 30 -3.15 79.17 -19.97
C LYS A 30 -3.94 79.06 -21.27
N THR A 31 -3.34 78.44 -22.32
CA THR A 31 -3.93 78.19 -23.63
C THR A 31 -3.94 76.70 -23.99
N SER A 32 -3.28 75.86 -23.18
CA SER A 32 -3.26 74.43 -23.36
C SER A 32 -3.89 73.77 -22.13
N TYR A 33 -4.84 72.90 -22.36
CA TYR A 33 -5.66 72.22 -21.31
C TYR A 33 -5.69 70.72 -21.58
N THR A 34 -5.93 69.98 -20.48
CA THR A 34 -6.39 68.59 -20.55
C THR A 34 -7.92 68.60 -20.56
N ALA A 35 -8.52 67.80 -21.39
CA ALA A 35 -9.99 67.67 -21.42
C ALA A 35 -10.52 67.26 -20.05
N GLY A 36 -11.57 67.97 -19.56
CA GLY A 36 -12.08 67.90 -18.21
C GLY A 36 -11.60 69.02 -17.27
N GLU A 37 -10.58 69.77 -17.67
CA GLU A 37 -10.19 70.98 -16.97
C GLU A 37 -11.15 72.15 -17.24
N THR A 38 -11.19 73.12 -16.36
CA THR A 38 -11.99 74.32 -16.53
C THR A 38 -11.20 75.43 -17.25
N LEU A 39 -11.91 76.18 -18.09
CA LEU A 39 -11.33 77.34 -18.82
C LEU A 39 -10.87 78.42 -17.83
N ASP A 40 -9.63 78.79 -17.93
CA ASP A 40 -9.01 79.93 -17.21
C ASP A 40 -8.66 81.05 -18.18
N LEU A 41 -9.30 82.19 -18.04
CA LEU A 41 -9.08 83.39 -18.86
C LEU A 41 -8.20 84.42 -18.15
N THR A 42 -7.55 84.05 -17.05
CA THR A 42 -6.69 84.97 -16.27
C THR A 42 -5.58 85.53 -17.19
N GLY A 43 -5.47 86.87 -17.18
CA GLY A 43 -4.43 87.58 -17.95
C GLY A 43 -4.81 87.93 -19.39
N ILE A 44 -6.00 87.48 -19.88
CA ILE A 44 -6.45 87.90 -21.23
C ILE A 44 -6.71 89.41 -21.26
N VAL A 45 -6.28 90.06 -22.35
CA VAL A 45 -6.59 91.47 -22.65
C VAL A 45 -7.17 91.59 -24.06
N VAL A 46 -8.39 92.15 -24.12
CA VAL A 46 -9.08 92.37 -25.40
C VAL A 46 -9.21 93.88 -25.60
N LYS A 47 -8.79 94.37 -26.75
CA LYS A 47 -8.89 95.77 -27.07
C LYS A 47 -9.80 96.03 -28.27
N ALA A 48 -10.51 97.11 -28.26
CA ALA A 48 -11.26 97.65 -29.37
C ALA A 48 -10.40 98.61 -30.19
N ASN A 49 -10.29 98.36 -31.50
CA ASN A 49 -9.60 99.20 -32.45
C ASN A 49 -10.55 100.18 -33.07
N TRP A 50 -10.34 101.40 -32.75
CA TRP A 50 -11.16 102.53 -33.25
C TRP A 50 -10.64 103.10 -34.56
N SER A 51 -11.54 103.67 -35.37
CA SER A 51 -11.16 104.33 -36.67
C SER A 51 -10.21 105.50 -36.53
N SER A 52 -10.05 106.04 -35.36
CA SER A 52 -9.07 107.04 -34.96
C SER A 52 -7.65 106.52 -34.71
N GLY A 53 -7.46 105.23 -34.75
CA GLY A 53 -6.22 104.57 -34.35
C GLY A 53 -6.09 104.31 -32.86
N LEU A 54 -7.04 104.65 -32.04
CA LEU A 54 -7.06 104.43 -30.60
C LEU A 54 -7.34 102.94 -30.30
N GLN A 55 -6.65 102.33 -29.38
CA GLN A 55 -6.98 101.06 -28.78
C GLN A 55 -7.43 101.22 -27.35
N VAL A 56 -8.60 100.68 -27.02
CA VAL A 56 -9.19 100.76 -25.72
C VAL A 56 -9.38 99.37 -25.15
N ASP A 57 -8.98 99.16 -23.91
CA ASP A 57 -9.20 97.87 -23.22
C ASP A 57 -10.69 97.73 -22.91
N ILE A 58 -11.30 96.72 -23.39
CA ILE A 58 -12.70 96.37 -23.25
C ILE A 58 -12.93 95.01 -22.62
N THR A 59 -11.86 94.41 -22.05
CA THR A 59 -11.85 93.05 -21.54
C THR A 59 -13.01 92.73 -20.58
N SER A 60 -13.28 93.65 -19.65
CA SER A 60 -14.37 93.48 -18.67
C SER A 60 -15.78 93.61 -19.23
N GLU A 61 -15.87 94.10 -20.48
CA GLU A 61 -17.16 94.30 -21.19
C GLU A 61 -17.41 93.20 -22.25
N CYS A 62 -16.44 92.33 -22.46
CA CYS A 62 -16.56 91.22 -23.39
C CYS A 62 -17.34 90.06 -22.79
N THR A 63 -18.06 89.36 -23.69
CA THR A 63 -18.64 88.05 -23.41
C THR A 63 -17.80 87.02 -24.01
N PHE A 64 -17.44 85.96 -23.23
CA PHE A 64 -16.63 84.83 -23.63
C PHE A 64 -17.48 83.59 -23.75
N SER A 65 -17.29 82.81 -24.83
CA SER A 65 -18.00 81.54 -25.04
C SER A 65 -16.99 80.51 -25.56
N PRO A 66 -16.72 79.45 -24.76
CA PRO A 66 -17.23 79.20 -23.39
C PRO A 66 -16.78 80.29 -22.41
N ALA A 67 -17.53 80.42 -21.32
CA ALA A 67 -17.20 81.32 -20.22
C ALA A 67 -16.10 80.77 -19.34
N ALA A 68 -15.38 81.66 -18.62
CA ALA A 68 -14.40 81.23 -17.62
C ALA A 68 -15.05 80.27 -16.60
N GLY A 69 -14.31 79.21 -16.21
CA GLY A 69 -14.82 78.16 -15.33
C GLY A 69 -15.62 77.06 -16.03
N THR A 70 -15.92 77.17 -17.34
CA THR A 70 -16.57 76.10 -18.09
C THR A 70 -15.63 74.93 -18.28
N THR A 71 -16.11 73.69 -18.06
CA THR A 71 -15.37 72.46 -18.34
C THR A 71 -15.12 72.35 -19.85
N LEU A 72 -13.87 72.16 -20.20
CA LEU A 72 -13.41 72.03 -21.59
C LEU A 72 -13.38 70.56 -22.05
N TYR A 73 -13.80 70.37 -23.26
CA TYR A 73 -13.72 69.04 -23.90
C TYR A 73 -12.82 69.13 -25.15
N GLU A 74 -12.41 67.97 -25.63
CA GLU A 74 -11.49 67.82 -26.75
C GLU A 74 -11.96 68.43 -28.07
N ASP A 75 -13.25 68.73 -28.18
CA ASP A 75 -13.88 69.44 -29.30
C ASP A 75 -13.82 70.96 -29.19
N THR A 76 -13.35 71.49 -28.06
CA THR A 76 -13.23 72.95 -27.84
C THR A 76 -11.88 73.43 -28.35
N THR A 77 -11.85 74.12 -29.47
CA THR A 77 -10.61 74.58 -30.13
C THR A 77 -10.37 76.09 -29.99
N ALA A 78 -11.37 76.83 -29.59
CA ALA A 78 -11.25 78.30 -29.39
C ALA A 78 -12.29 78.82 -28.41
N VAL A 79 -12.01 79.97 -27.83
CA VAL A 79 -12.91 80.82 -27.07
C VAL A 79 -13.40 81.94 -27.99
N SER A 80 -14.66 81.98 -28.31
CA SER A 80 -15.29 83.11 -29.03
C SER A 80 -15.48 84.28 -28.08
N ILE A 81 -15.11 85.45 -28.52
CA ILE A 81 -15.11 86.66 -27.71
C ILE A 81 -15.97 87.67 -28.47
N SER A 82 -16.94 88.23 -27.81
CA SER A 82 -17.85 89.25 -28.40
C SER A 82 -17.98 90.49 -27.50
N TYR A 83 -18.04 91.60 -28.15
CA TYR A 83 -18.28 92.91 -27.56
C TYR A 83 -19.37 93.66 -28.33
N THR A 84 -20.39 94.26 -27.66
CA THR A 84 -21.47 94.96 -28.32
C THR A 84 -21.39 96.46 -27.92
N ASN A 85 -21.28 97.33 -28.95
CA ASN A 85 -21.27 98.74 -28.77
C ASN A 85 -22.32 99.41 -29.72
N ASN A 86 -23.23 100.21 -29.13
CA ASN A 86 -24.27 100.89 -29.87
C ASN A 86 -25.07 99.99 -30.87
N GLY A 87 -25.40 98.76 -30.43
CA GLY A 87 -26.20 97.78 -31.22
C GLY A 87 -25.40 97.01 -32.26
N THR A 88 -24.06 97.24 -32.40
CA THR A 88 -23.17 96.50 -33.30
C THR A 88 -22.28 95.58 -32.51
N THR A 89 -22.36 94.31 -32.82
CA THR A 89 -21.52 93.30 -32.16
C THR A 89 -20.25 92.99 -33.01
N TYR A 90 -19.08 93.04 -32.33
CA TYR A 90 -17.81 92.73 -32.88
C TYR A 90 -17.32 91.40 -32.26
N THR A 91 -16.69 90.57 -33.02
CA THR A 91 -16.18 89.24 -32.54
C THR A 91 -14.72 89.01 -32.86
N THR A 92 -14.08 88.28 -32.01
CA THR A 92 -12.75 87.73 -32.21
C THR A 92 -12.65 86.35 -31.55
N THR A 93 -11.57 85.64 -31.70
CA THR A 93 -11.38 84.32 -31.12
C THR A 93 -10.02 84.22 -30.48
N GLN A 94 -9.95 83.48 -29.35
CA GLN A 94 -8.72 83.02 -28.76
C GLN A 94 -8.59 81.53 -28.99
N THR A 95 -7.59 81.05 -29.73
CA THR A 95 -7.33 79.63 -29.93
C THR A 95 -6.83 79.02 -28.62
N ILE A 96 -7.37 77.89 -28.28
CA ILE A 96 -6.90 77.04 -27.16
C ILE A 96 -6.71 75.62 -27.71
N THR A 97 -5.85 74.83 -27.03
CA THR A 97 -5.66 73.42 -27.30
C THR A 97 -6.19 72.61 -26.13
N VAL A 98 -7.11 71.69 -26.41
CA VAL A 98 -7.63 70.77 -25.41
C VAL A 98 -7.27 69.36 -25.81
N GLN A 99 -6.33 68.76 -25.07
CA GLN A 99 -5.87 67.39 -25.32
C GLN A 99 -6.64 66.42 -24.47
N ARG A 100 -7.18 65.38 -25.05
CA ARG A 100 -7.74 64.26 -24.31
C ARG A 100 -6.63 63.36 -23.80
N VAL A 101 -6.76 62.82 -22.60
CA VAL A 101 -5.85 61.89 -21.98
C VAL A 101 -6.59 60.59 -21.66
N LEU A 102 -6.05 59.45 -22.13
CA LEU A 102 -6.61 58.14 -21.88
C LEU A 102 -6.47 57.80 -20.41
N THR A 103 -7.57 57.58 -19.71
CA THR A 103 -7.59 57.29 -18.25
C THR A 103 -8.06 55.90 -17.90
N GLY A 104 -8.74 55.20 -18.82
CA GLY A 104 -9.21 53.84 -18.63
C GLY A 104 -9.65 53.16 -19.91
N LEU A 105 -9.89 51.87 -19.78
CA LEU A 105 -10.52 51.03 -20.78
C LEU A 105 -11.64 50.24 -20.14
N ARG A 106 -12.75 50.07 -20.83
CA ARG A 106 -13.93 49.37 -20.36
C ARG A 106 -14.50 48.47 -21.41
N VAL A 107 -14.89 47.26 -21.03
CA VAL A 107 -15.69 46.38 -21.89
C VAL A 107 -17.16 46.73 -21.69
N ASP A 108 -17.80 47.22 -22.72
CA ASP A 108 -19.21 47.62 -22.70
C ASP A 108 -20.15 46.46 -23.03
N THR A 109 -19.68 45.56 -23.88
CA THR A 109 -20.34 44.29 -24.22
C THR A 109 -19.29 43.19 -24.20
N GLU A 110 -19.55 42.21 -23.35
CA GLU A 110 -18.67 41.04 -23.26
C GLU A 110 -18.87 40.12 -24.49
N PRO A 111 -17.82 39.51 -25.02
CA PRO A 111 -17.95 38.42 -26.00
C PRO A 111 -18.53 37.16 -25.34
N THR A 112 -18.58 36.05 -26.07
CA THR A 112 -18.82 34.75 -25.45
C THR A 112 -17.80 34.49 -24.34
N THR A 113 -18.26 34.11 -23.12
CA THR A 113 -17.40 33.92 -21.93
C THR A 113 -17.37 32.50 -21.40
N SER A 114 -18.21 31.59 -21.95
CA SER A 114 -18.31 30.21 -21.52
C SER A 114 -17.99 29.27 -22.68
N TYR A 115 -17.00 28.40 -22.47
CA TYR A 115 -16.48 27.48 -23.47
C TYR A 115 -16.30 26.09 -22.91
N VAL A 116 -16.15 25.12 -23.79
CA VAL A 116 -15.62 23.79 -23.48
C VAL A 116 -14.18 23.73 -24.02
N ALA A 117 -13.27 23.13 -23.27
CA ALA A 117 -11.87 23.01 -23.66
C ALA A 117 -11.71 22.38 -25.05
N GLY A 118 -10.91 23.01 -25.89
CA GLY A 118 -10.75 22.66 -27.30
C GLY A 118 -11.64 23.47 -28.26
N GLN A 119 -12.50 24.38 -27.77
CA GLN A 119 -13.23 25.31 -28.63
C GLN A 119 -12.39 26.53 -29.00
N ALA A 120 -12.72 27.12 -30.16
CA ALA A 120 -12.13 28.38 -30.59
C ALA A 120 -12.76 29.56 -29.85
N LEU A 121 -11.94 30.49 -29.39
CA LEU A 121 -12.36 31.77 -28.81
C LEU A 121 -13.16 32.57 -29.83
N ASP A 122 -14.33 33.07 -29.49
CA ASP A 122 -15.19 33.92 -30.30
C ASP A 122 -15.31 35.29 -29.65
N LEU A 123 -14.69 36.28 -30.27
CA LEU A 123 -14.69 37.67 -29.81
C LEU A 123 -15.78 38.50 -30.52
N SER A 124 -16.62 37.88 -31.34
CA SER A 124 -17.69 38.58 -32.04
C SER A 124 -18.66 39.22 -31.01
N GLY A 125 -19.10 40.43 -31.34
CA GLY A 125 -20.02 41.19 -30.47
C GLY A 125 -19.36 41.92 -29.30
N ALA A 126 -18.07 41.76 -29.05
CA ALA A 126 -17.37 42.52 -28.03
C ALA A 126 -17.34 44.02 -28.38
N VAL A 127 -17.64 44.85 -27.41
CA VAL A 127 -17.53 46.31 -27.56
C VAL A 127 -16.67 46.84 -26.42
N VAL A 128 -15.60 47.53 -26.78
CA VAL A 128 -14.63 48.09 -25.83
C VAL A 128 -14.52 49.60 -26.04
N SER A 129 -14.64 50.35 -24.97
CA SER A 129 -14.52 51.80 -24.98
C SER A 129 -13.33 52.32 -24.21
N ALA A 130 -12.59 53.23 -24.81
CA ALA A 130 -11.62 54.06 -24.14
C ALA A 130 -12.32 55.15 -23.32
N VAL A 131 -11.87 55.34 -22.11
CA VAL A 131 -12.36 56.37 -21.18
C VAL A 131 -11.31 57.46 -21.06
N PHE A 132 -11.71 58.70 -21.25
CA PHE A 132 -10.81 59.86 -21.25
C PHE A 132 -10.95 60.72 -20.02
N SER A 133 -9.98 61.63 -19.83
CA SER A 133 -9.94 62.59 -18.72
C SER A 133 -11.19 63.53 -18.69
N SER A 134 -11.86 63.73 -19.82
CA SER A 134 -13.12 64.45 -19.92
C SER A 134 -14.34 63.72 -19.32
N GLY A 135 -14.18 62.44 -18.91
CA GLY A 135 -15.27 61.54 -18.54
C GLY A 135 -16.05 60.97 -19.72
N ARG A 136 -15.73 61.36 -20.97
CA ARG A 136 -16.31 60.80 -22.18
C ARG A 136 -15.67 59.44 -22.49
N SER A 137 -16.40 58.56 -23.16
CA SER A 137 -15.92 57.30 -23.67
C SER A 137 -16.16 57.18 -25.17
N VAL A 138 -15.26 56.48 -25.84
CA VAL A 138 -15.32 56.24 -27.30
C VAL A 138 -15.03 54.78 -27.59
N VAL A 139 -15.85 54.13 -28.41
CA VAL A 139 -15.60 52.77 -28.86
C VAL A 139 -14.30 52.73 -29.65
N VAL A 140 -13.42 51.80 -29.28
CA VAL A 140 -12.08 51.66 -29.91
C VAL A 140 -11.81 50.22 -30.32
N ALA A 141 -10.94 50.07 -31.32
CA ALA A 141 -10.40 48.76 -31.68
C ALA A 141 -9.30 48.36 -30.69
N ALA A 142 -9.71 47.84 -29.55
CA ALA A 142 -8.77 47.32 -28.52
C ALA A 142 -8.13 46.01 -28.98
N THR A 143 -6.86 45.80 -28.61
CA THR A 143 -6.13 44.57 -28.94
C THR A 143 -6.37 43.53 -27.84
N PRO A 144 -6.90 42.34 -28.14
CA PRO A 144 -7.05 41.26 -27.15
C PRO A 144 -5.72 40.56 -26.95
N SER A 145 -5.50 40.04 -25.72
CA SER A 145 -4.31 39.24 -25.36
C SER A 145 -4.30 37.85 -26.02
N ILE A 146 -5.48 37.36 -26.39
CA ILE A 146 -5.67 36.09 -27.11
C ILE A 146 -6.46 36.43 -28.39
N ALA A 147 -5.93 36.02 -29.54
CA ALA A 147 -6.54 36.31 -30.83
C ALA A 147 -7.87 35.56 -31.00
N ASP A 148 -8.79 36.18 -31.72
CA ASP A 148 -10.03 35.55 -32.17
C ASP A 148 -9.74 34.25 -32.93
N GLY A 149 -10.55 33.20 -32.73
CA GLY A 149 -10.33 31.87 -33.33
C GLY A 149 -9.27 31.03 -32.67
N THR A 150 -8.54 31.52 -31.65
CA THR A 150 -7.56 30.71 -30.89
C THR A 150 -8.25 29.59 -30.12
N ILE A 151 -7.74 28.36 -30.22
CA ILE A 151 -8.24 27.24 -29.38
C ILE A 151 -7.83 27.45 -27.92
N ILE A 152 -8.83 27.46 -27.05
CA ILE A 152 -8.62 27.65 -25.59
C ILE A 152 -8.91 26.39 -24.81
N TYR A 153 -8.25 26.28 -23.66
CA TYR A 153 -8.33 25.13 -22.77
C TYR A 153 -8.62 25.57 -21.33
N GLU A 154 -8.80 24.60 -20.45
CA GLU A 154 -9.21 24.78 -19.05
C GLU A 154 -8.25 25.66 -18.22
N ASP A 155 -7.04 25.92 -18.69
CA ASP A 155 -6.07 26.83 -18.07
C ASP A 155 -6.30 28.31 -18.46
N THR A 156 -7.22 28.59 -19.37
CA THR A 156 -7.57 29.94 -19.81
C THR A 156 -8.71 30.50 -18.99
N SER A 157 -8.42 31.44 -18.09
CA SER A 157 -9.40 32.01 -17.15
C SER A 157 -9.78 33.47 -17.44
N SER A 158 -9.04 34.16 -18.31
CA SER A 158 -9.30 35.57 -18.63
C SER A 158 -8.73 35.98 -19.96
N LEU A 159 -9.33 37.04 -20.52
CA LEU A 159 -8.88 37.76 -21.71
C LEU A 159 -8.61 39.21 -21.29
N THR A 160 -7.45 39.76 -21.67
CA THR A 160 -7.10 41.15 -21.43
C THR A 160 -7.17 41.93 -22.71
N TRP A 161 -7.93 43.01 -22.70
CA TRP A 161 -8.01 44.00 -23.75
C TRP A 161 -7.01 45.11 -23.47
N SER A 162 -6.33 45.63 -24.51
CA SER A 162 -5.41 46.75 -24.39
C SER A 162 -5.66 47.79 -25.46
N TYR A 163 -5.56 49.06 -25.11
CA TYR A 163 -5.60 50.18 -26.05
C TYR A 163 -4.56 51.22 -25.66
N THR A 164 -3.88 51.77 -26.67
CA THR A 164 -2.83 52.77 -26.45
C THR A 164 -3.13 54.02 -27.26
N GLU A 165 -3.13 55.18 -26.58
CA GLU A 165 -3.21 56.48 -27.23
C GLU A 165 -2.20 57.44 -26.58
N ASN A 166 -1.45 58.17 -27.41
CA ASN A 166 -0.41 59.14 -26.99
C ASN A 166 0.57 58.53 -25.96
N SER A 167 1.03 57.27 -26.17
CA SER A 167 1.95 56.54 -25.32
C SER A 167 1.37 56.13 -23.94
N VAL A 168 0.06 56.35 -23.69
CA VAL A 168 -0.64 55.84 -22.51
C VAL A 168 -1.39 54.57 -22.91
N THR A 169 -1.13 53.49 -22.18
CA THR A 169 -1.82 52.20 -22.38
C THR A 169 -2.76 51.97 -21.21
N GLN A 170 -3.98 51.57 -21.53
CA GLN A 170 -4.97 51.11 -20.54
C GLN A 170 -5.44 49.70 -20.88
N THR A 171 -5.86 48.96 -19.88
CA THR A 171 -6.34 47.58 -20.01
C THR A 171 -7.68 47.38 -19.37
N ALA A 172 -8.42 46.40 -19.86
CA ALA A 172 -9.63 45.86 -19.27
C ALA A 172 -9.61 44.34 -19.38
N THR A 173 -10.33 43.64 -18.51
CA THR A 173 -10.30 42.18 -18.45
C THR A 173 -11.68 41.60 -18.56
N THR A 174 -11.86 40.59 -19.39
CA THR A 174 -13.05 39.74 -19.49
C THR A 174 -12.71 38.39 -18.82
N ALA A 175 -13.52 37.96 -17.88
CA ALA A 175 -13.39 36.64 -17.26
C ALA A 175 -13.91 35.56 -18.22
N LEU A 176 -13.18 34.46 -18.33
CA LEU A 176 -13.58 33.31 -19.14
C LEU A 176 -13.80 32.09 -18.25
N THR A 177 -14.81 31.29 -18.56
CA THR A 177 -15.05 29.98 -17.95
C THR A 177 -14.88 28.91 -19.02
N VAL A 178 -13.86 28.06 -18.88
CA VAL A 178 -13.60 26.97 -19.81
C VAL A 178 -13.81 25.64 -19.10
N GLN A 179 -14.89 24.94 -19.46
CA GLN A 179 -15.21 23.62 -18.91
C GLN A 179 -14.19 22.60 -19.42
N ARG A 180 -13.51 21.94 -18.48
CA ARG A 180 -12.54 20.89 -18.82
C ARG A 180 -13.22 19.64 -19.39
N VAL A 181 -12.50 18.89 -20.22
CA VAL A 181 -12.94 17.64 -20.86
C VAL A 181 -12.02 16.50 -20.43
N LEU A 182 -12.60 15.48 -19.81
CA LEU A 182 -11.88 14.30 -19.37
C LEU A 182 -11.32 13.50 -20.56
N GLN A 183 -9.99 13.43 -20.68
CA GLN A 183 -9.29 12.73 -21.76
C GLN A 183 -8.98 11.27 -21.39
N SER A 184 -8.46 11.04 -20.18
CA SER A 184 -8.11 9.71 -19.67
C SER A 184 -8.08 9.70 -18.14
N ILE A 185 -8.06 8.48 -17.57
CA ILE A 185 -7.68 8.26 -16.17
C ILE A 185 -6.54 7.25 -16.11
N ALA A 186 -5.73 7.35 -15.06
CA ALA A 186 -4.67 6.37 -14.76
C ALA A 186 -4.64 6.09 -13.27
N ILE A 187 -4.32 4.86 -12.90
CA ILE A 187 -4.03 4.48 -11.51
C ILE A 187 -2.55 4.78 -11.28
N THR A 188 -2.26 5.83 -10.54
CA THR A 188 -0.90 6.29 -10.27
C THR A 188 -0.31 5.68 -9.00
N THR A 189 -1.15 5.18 -8.10
CA THR A 189 -0.76 4.37 -6.96
C THR A 189 -1.73 3.19 -6.84
N GLN A 190 -1.19 1.99 -6.72
CA GLN A 190 -1.98 0.77 -6.53
C GLN A 190 -2.61 0.73 -5.12
N PRO A 191 -3.72 0.00 -4.92
CA PRO A 191 -4.25 -0.24 -3.59
C PRO A 191 -3.25 -1.01 -2.72
N THR A 192 -3.33 -0.82 -1.40
CA THR A 192 -2.43 -1.48 -0.44
C THR A 192 -2.67 -2.99 -0.37
N THR A 193 -3.89 -3.44 -0.60
CA THR A 193 -4.28 -4.84 -0.63
C THR A 193 -4.49 -5.29 -2.06
N THR A 194 -3.77 -6.33 -2.49
CA THR A 194 -3.85 -6.89 -3.84
C THR A 194 -4.07 -8.41 -3.86
N THR A 195 -4.23 -9.04 -2.68
CA THR A 195 -4.53 -10.47 -2.56
C THR A 195 -5.79 -10.65 -1.73
N TYR A 196 -6.72 -11.43 -2.24
CA TYR A 196 -8.06 -11.63 -1.67
C TYR A 196 -8.43 -13.10 -1.66
N LYS A 197 -9.36 -13.48 -0.77
CA LYS A 197 -10.08 -14.76 -0.82
C LYS A 197 -11.34 -14.61 -1.69
N SER A 198 -11.85 -15.72 -2.17
CA SER A 198 -13.14 -15.73 -2.89
C SER A 198 -14.24 -15.07 -2.05
N GLY A 199 -14.94 -14.12 -2.66
CA GLY A 199 -16.04 -13.38 -2.03
C GLY A 199 -15.63 -12.16 -1.21
N ASP A 200 -14.34 -11.92 -0.97
CA ASP A 200 -13.88 -10.71 -0.29
C ASP A 200 -14.24 -9.46 -1.10
N SER A 201 -14.56 -8.37 -0.42
CA SER A 201 -14.74 -7.06 -1.06
C SER A 201 -13.39 -6.49 -1.48
N ILE A 202 -13.32 -5.94 -2.68
CA ILE A 202 -12.10 -5.29 -3.17
C ILE A 202 -11.90 -3.97 -2.44
N ASP A 203 -10.79 -3.86 -1.74
CA ASP A 203 -10.38 -2.66 -0.98
C ASP A 203 -9.50 -1.76 -1.85
N THR A 204 -9.90 -0.50 -1.97
CA THR A 204 -9.17 0.53 -2.73
C THR A 204 -8.34 1.46 -1.84
N THR A 205 -8.17 1.12 -0.56
CA THR A 205 -7.37 1.92 0.37
C THR A 205 -5.95 2.11 -0.16
N GLY A 206 -5.50 3.37 -0.18
CA GLY A 206 -4.18 3.75 -0.73
C GLY A 206 -4.14 3.90 -2.24
N MET A 207 -5.18 3.53 -2.99
CA MET A 207 -5.21 3.73 -4.44
C MET A 207 -5.39 5.21 -4.80
N VAL A 208 -4.59 5.67 -5.76
CA VAL A 208 -4.69 7.03 -6.31
C VAL A 208 -5.04 6.94 -7.80
N VAL A 209 -6.13 7.61 -8.17
CA VAL A 209 -6.58 7.73 -9.56
C VAL A 209 -6.38 9.17 -10.01
N THR A 210 -5.66 9.36 -11.11
CA THR A 210 -5.39 10.67 -11.71
C THR A 210 -6.13 10.81 -13.03
N ALA A 211 -6.95 11.85 -13.13
CA ALA A 211 -7.61 12.24 -14.38
C ALA A 211 -6.71 13.20 -15.17
N THR A 212 -6.67 13.03 -16.48
CA THR A 212 -5.95 13.90 -17.42
C THR A 212 -6.96 14.64 -18.29
N TYR A 213 -6.79 15.95 -18.39
CA TYR A 213 -7.52 16.85 -19.26
C TYR A 213 -6.59 17.34 -20.37
N HIS A 214 -6.96 18.38 -21.12
CA HIS A 214 -6.10 18.84 -22.22
C HIS A 214 -4.79 19.48 -21.73
N ARG A 215 -4.84 20.24 -20.62
CA ARG A 215 -3.71 21.01 -20.09
C ARG A 215 -3.41 20.74 -18.61
N THR A 216 -4.31 20.07 -17.90
CA THR A 216 -4.20 19.84 -16.46
C THR A 216 -4.39 18.38 -16.12
N THR A 217 -3.96 18.01 -14.93
CA THR A 217 -4.21 16.70 -14.31
C THR A 217 -4.65 16.90 -12.89
N ASP A 218 -5.61 16.08 -12.41
CA ASP A 218 -6.10 16.12 -11.04
C ASP A 218 -6.25 14.72 -10.46
N THR A 219 -6.00 14.59 -9.17
CA THR A 219 -6.41 13.41 -8.42
C THR A 219 -7.93 13.43 -8.24
N VAL A 220 -8.58 12.34 -8.58
CA VAL A 220 -10.04 12.24 -8.55
C VAL A 220 -10.52 11.22 -7.52
N SER A 221 -11.70 11.49 -6.97
CA SER A 221 -12.46 10.59 -6.10
C SER A 221 -13.84 10.34 -6.69
N GLY A 222 -14.61 9.42 -6.11
CA GLY A 222 -15.96 9.11 -6.61
C GLY A 222 -15.98 8.21 -7.85
N TYR A 223 -14.86 7.56 -8.16
CA TYR A 223 -14.79 6.48 -9.15
C TYR A 223 -15.47 5.21 -8.61
N THR A 224 -15.83 4.31 -9.50
CA THR A 224 -16.35 2.97 -9.17
C THR A 224 -15.36 1.89 -9.59
N VAL A 225 -15.41 0.75 -8.91
CA VAL A 225 -14.60 -0.44 -9.24
C VAL A 225 -15.53 -1.60 -9.55
N SER A 226 -15.25 -2.33 -10.61
CA SER A 226 -16.02 -3.50 -11.02
C SER A 226 -15.10 -4.60 -11.60
N PRO A 227 -15.28 -5.85 -11.15
CA PRO A 227 -16.15 -6.29 -10.06
C PRO A 227 -15.74 -5.72 -8.71
N SER A 228 -16.66 -5.59 -7.76
CA SER A 228 -16.42 -5.08 -6.40
C SER A 228 -16.07 -6.17 -5.39
N THR A 229 -16.06 -7.44 -5.83
CA THR A 229 -15.75 -8.62 -5.02
C THR A 229 -14.84 -9.57 -5.77
N ALA A 230 -14.00 -10.26 -5.01
CA ALA A 230 -13.13 -11.31 -5.51
C ALA A 230 -13.95 -12.52 -6.00
N GLY A 231 -13.64 -12.99 -7.19
CA GLY A 231 -14.29 -14.13 -7.82
C GLY A 231 -13.97 -15.46 -7.11
N SER A 232 -14.60 -16.54 -7.56
CA SER A 232 -14.40 -17.87 -6.98
C SER A 232 -13.17 -18.61 -7.52
N SER A 233 -12.65 -18.22 -8.67
CA SER A 233 -11.50 -18.87 -9.31
C SER A 233 -10.19 -18.30 -8.80
N GLU A 234 -9.26 -19.15 -8.41
CA GLU A 234 -7.89 -18.74 -8.10
C GLU A 234 -7.18 -18.16 -9.31
N GLY A 235 -6.27 -17.25 -9.05
CA GLY A 235 -5.46 -16.59 -10.07
C GLY A 235 -5.66 -15.09 -10.11
N THR A 236 -5.30 -14.50 -11.25
CA THR A 236 -5.41 -13.05 -11.44
C THR A 236 -6.81 -12.65 -11.86
N GLN A 237 -7.41 -11.70 -11.15
CA GLN A 237 -8.65 -11.03 -11.51
C GLN A 237 -8.36 -9.61 -11.94
N THR A 238 -9.05 -9.16 -12.99
CA THR A 238 -8.94 -7.78 -13.49
C THR A 238 -10.05 -6.93 -12.90
N GLU A 239 -9.68 -5.83 -12.28
CA GLU A 239 -10.56 -4.80 -11.76
C GLU A 239 -10.58 -3.60 -12.68
N THR A 240 -11.77 -3.10 -13.02
CA THR A 240 -11.95 -1.91 -13.85
C THR A 240 -12.40 -0.75 -12.99
N VAL A 241 -11.59 0.30 -12.97
CA VAL A 241 -11.91 1.60 -12.38
C VAL A 241 -12.62 2.43 -13.43
N SER A 242 -13.77 3.02 -13.10
CA SER A 242 -14.54 3.91 -13.98
C SER A 242 -14.77 5.26 -13.28
N TYR A 243 -14.42 6.34 -13.96
CA TYR A 243 -14.67 7.71 -13.52
C TYR A 243 -15.43 8.49 -14.60
N THR A 244 -16.43 9.23 -14.18
CA THR A 244 -17.31 10.02 -15.07
C THR A 244 -17.32 11.47 -14.63
N GLU A 245 -17.04 12.38 -15.57
CA GLU A 245 -17.16 13.82 -15.40
C GLU A 245 -17.82 14.44 -16.63
N ASN A 246 -18.81 15.32 -16.44
CA ASN A 246 -19.54 15.98 -17.52
C ASN A 246 -20.03 15.00 -18.60
N SER A 247 -20.59 13.86 -18.19
CA SER A 247 -21.08 12.78 -19.05
C SER A 247 -20.00 12.05 -19.88
N VAL A 248 -18.71 12.31 -19.63
CA VAL A 248 -17.60 11.58 -20.25
C VAL A 248 -17.08 10.56 -19.25
N THR A 249 -17.12 9.27 -19.61
CA THR A 249 -16.58 8.18 -18.80
C THR A 249 -15.27 7.69 -19.36
N LYS A 250 -14.28 7.49 -18.49
CA LYS A 250 -13.00 6.85 -18.81
C LYS A 250 -12.73 5.73 -17.82
N THR A 251 -11.94 4.75 -18.28
CA THR A 251 -11.62 3.56 -17.48
C THR A 251 -10.12 3.33 -17.41
N ALA A 252 -9.69 2.71 -16.30
CA ALA A 252 -8.34 2.15 -16.10
C ALA A 252 -8.49 0.80 -15.41
N VAL A 253 -7.48 -0.07 -15.50
CA VAL A 253 -7.51 -1.39 -14.89
C VAL A 253 -6.36 -1.61 -13.92
N PHE A 254 -6.60 -2.45 -12.91
CA PHE A 254 -5.57 -3.04 -12.06
C PHE A 254 -5.86 -4.52 -11.85
N TYR A 255 -4.90 -5.21 -11.25
CA TYR A 255 -4.98 -6.65 -11.07
C TYR A 255 -4.88 -7.02 -9.62
N VAL A 256 -5.70 -7.98 -9.21
CA VAL A 256 -5.65 -8.60 -7.89
C VAL A 256 -5.45 -10.10 -8.03
N THR A 257 -4.89 -10.72 -7.00
CA THR A 257 -4.71 -12.17 -6.94
C THR A 257 -5.79 -12.77 -6.04
N ILE A 258 -6.54 -13.74 -6.55
CA ILE A 258 -7.48 -14.52 -5.76
C ILE A 258 -6.77 -15.78 -5.28
N LYS A 259 -6.70 -15.97 -3.96
CA LYS A 259 -6.09 -17.13 -3.33
C LYS A 259 -7.06 -17.73 -2.31
N ASN A 260 -7.65 -18.85 -2.64
CA ASN A 260 -8.56 -19.56 -1.76
C ASN A 260 -7.78 -20.28 -0.65
N VAL A 261 -8.40 -20.41 0.51
CA VAL A 261 -7.85 -21.18 1.62
C VAL A 261 -8.35 -22.61 1.51
N SER A 262 -7.41 -23.55 1.38
CA SER A 262 -7.75 -24.97 1.48
C SER A 262 -7.56 -25.46 2.91
N ILE A 263 -8.58 -26.07 3.47
CA ILE A 263 -8.55 -26.62 4.82
C ILE A 263 -8.68 -28.13 4.73
N TYR A 264 -7.75 -28.83 5.36
CA TYR A 264 -7.72 -30.29 5.43
C TYR A 264 -7.78 -30.72 6.87
N GLY A 265 -8.65 -31.66 7.22
CA GLY A 265 -8.86 -32.01 8.61
C GLY A 265 -8.93 -33.51 8.86
N VAL A 266 -8.70 -33.87 10.12
CA VAL A 266 -8.97 -35.18 10.70
C VAL A 266 -9.63 -35.05 12.06
N GLU A 267 -10.45 -36.02 12.40
CA GLU A 267 -11.16 -36.10 13.67
C GLU A 267 -11.01 -37.48 14.28
N TRP A 268 -10.65 -37.53 15.56
CA TRP A 268 -10.61 -38.72 16.38
C TRP A 268 -11.68 -38.62 17.47
N ASP A 269 -12.51 -39.62 17.59
CA ASP A 269 -13.61 -39.66 18.57
C ASP A 269 -13.15 -40.06 19.99
N GLY A 270 -11.85 -40.35 20.16
CA GLY A 270 -11.28 -40.83 21.44
C GLY A 270 -11.55 -42.30 21.66
N SER A 271 -12.07 -43.05 20.69
CA SER A 271 -12.23 -44.51 20.77
C SER A 271 -10.87 -45.23 20.74
N SER A 272 -10.90 -46.54 20.99
CA SER A 272 -9.68 -47.35 20.93
C SER A 272 -9.14 -47.59 19.54
N SER A 273 -9.81 -47.07 18.49
CA SER A 273 -9.31 -47.08 17.11
C SER A 273 -8.09 -46.19 16.94
N THR A 274 -7.10 -46.65 16.20
CA THR A 274 -5.94 -45.85 15.77
C THR A 274 -6.28 -44.97 14.56
N ILE A 275 -7.43 -45.20 13.90
CA ILE A 275 -7.85 -44.54 12.67
C ILE A 275 -8.66 -43.27 13.02
N LEU A 276 -8.35 -42.18 12.33
CA LEU A 276 -9.09 -40.93 12.37
C LEU A 276 -9.98 -40.80 11.14
N SER A 277 -11.10 -40.10 11.29
CA SER A 277 -11.98 -39.72 10.17
C SER A 277 -11.46 -38.46 9.50
N ARG A 278 -11.39 -38.44 8.16
CA ARG A 278 -11.03 -37.24 7.40
C ARG A 278 -12.20 -36.26 7.38
N THR A 279 -11.88 -34.98 7.45
CA THR A 279 -12.87 -33.89 7.43
C THR A 279 -12.45 -32.78 6.46
N ASP A 280 -13.31 -31.81 6.28
CA ASP A 280 -13.07 -30.62 5.45
C ASP A 280 -12.75 -31.03 3.99
N SER A 281 -11.83 -30.36 3.29
CA SER A 281 -11.48 -30.71 1.91
C SER A 281 -10.86 -32.11 1.76
N ALA A 282 -10.39 -32.70 2.84
CA ALA A 282 -9.83 -34.06 2.81
C ALA A 282 -10.89 -35.16 3.01
N ALA A 283 -12.17 -34.85 3.27
CA ALA A 283 -13.22 -35.81 3.62
C ALA A 283 -13.38 -36.95 2.58
N SER A 284 -13.13 -36.68 1.31
CA SER A 284 -13.23 -37.67 0.20
C SER A 284 -11.89 -38.26 -0.20
N PHE A 285 -10.79 -37.94 0.46
CA PHE A 285 -9.47 -38.44 0.06
C PHE A 285 -9.29 -39.90 0.45
N THR A 286 -8.66 -40.65 -0.42
CA THR A 286 -8.18 -42.00 -0.13
C THR A 286 -6.98 -41.96 0.81
N ASN A 287 -6.68 -43.09 1.46
CA ASN A 287 -5.47 -43.16 2.27
C ASN A 287 -4.23 -43.14 1.37
N PRO A 288 -3.15 -42.45 1.78
CA PRO A 288 -1.87 -42.53 1.10
C PRO A 288 -1.35 -43.96 1.03
N VAL A 289 -0.64 -44.26 -0.03
CA VAL A 289 0.07 -45.54 -0.23
C VAL A 289 1.57 -45.25 -0.17
N PRO A 290 2.24 -45.44 0.97
CA PRO A 290 3.68 -45.22 1.07
C PRO A 290 4.46 -46.31 0.30
N TYR A 291 5.69 -46.00 -0.05
CA TYR A 291 6.56 -46.94 -0.74
C TYR A 291 7.01 -48.08 0.19
N VAL A 292 7.01 -49.30 -0.32
CA VAL A 292 7.74 -50.43 0.24
C VAL A 292 8.70 -51.00 -0.81
N SER A 293 9.77 -51.68 -0.39
CA SER A 293 10.76 -52.18 -1.33
C SER A 293 10.14 -53.07 -2.42
N GLY A 294 10.38 -52.71 -3.69
CA GLY A 294 9.85 -53.42 -4.86
C GLY A 294 8.42 -53.00 -5.27
N ALA A 295 7.76 -52.10 -4.58
CA ALA A 295 6.42 -51.62 -4.97
C ALA A 295 6.48 -50.80 -6.27
N SER A 296 5.48 -51.02 -7.14
CA SER A 296 5.29 -50.28 -8.39
C SER A 296 4.21 -49.21 -8.29
N SER A 297 3.48 -49.15 -7.17
CA SER A 297 2.40 -48.16 -6.92
C SER A 297 2.57 -47.55 -5.52
N TYR A 298 2.65 -46.25 -5.47
CA TYR A 298 2.72 -45.44 -4.27
C TYR A 298 2.22 -44.02 -4.59
N GLY A 299 1.79 -43.26 -3.59
CA GLY A 299 1.34 -41.88 -3.76
C GLY A 299 0.45 -41.40 -2.62
N SER A 300 0.23 -40.11 -2.57
CA SER A 300 -0.65 -39.46 -1.59
C SER A 300 -1.55 -38.42 -2.29
N PRO A 301 -2.83 -38.35 -1.93
CA PRO A 301 -3.69 -37.25 -2.36
C PRO A 301 -3.13 -35.88 -2.03
N PHE A 302 -2.22 -35.79 -1.07
CA PHE A 302 -1.60 -34.55 -0.61
C PHE A 302 -0.33 -34.15 -1.37
N ASP A 303 0.13 -34.95 -2.35
CA ASP A 303 1.42 -34.70 -3.02
C ASP A 303 1.46 -33.38 -3.82
N ASN A 304 0.32 -32.93 -4.30
CA ASN A 304 0.17 -31.68 -5.04
C ASN A 304 -0.50 -30.54 -4.24
N LEU A 305 -0.67 -30.70 -2.93
CA LEU A 305 -1.40 -29.78 -2.07
C LEU A 305 -0.44 -29.15 -1.04
N MET A 306 -0.54 -27.83 -0.88
CA MET A 306 0.18 -27.14 0.20
C MET A 306 -0.41 -27.52 1.56
N PRO A 307 0.41 -27.65 2.60
CA PRO A 307 1.87 -27.44 2.65
C PRO A 307 2.71 -28.64 2.16
N TRP A 308 2.15 -29.81 1.98
CA TRP A 308 2.88 -31.07 1.67
C TRP A 308 3.68 -30.99 0.36
N SER A 309 3.12 -30.38 -0.71
CA SER A 309 3.80 -30.20 -2.00
C SER A 309 5.02 -29.28 -1.94
N GLY A 310 5.08 -28.42 -0.95
CA GLY A 310 6.21 -27.52 -0.73
C GLY A 310 7.31 -28.08 0.16
N ILE A 311 7.17 -29.34 0.64
CA ILE A 311 8.21 -30.02 1.42
C ILE A 311 9.26 -30.56 0.46
N GLU A 312 10.51 -30.11 0.59
CA GLU A 312 11.57 -30.43 -0.35
C GLU A 312 12.93 -30.66 0.34
N ARG A 313 13.80 -31.43 -0.33
CA ARG A 313 15.19 -31.62 0.11
C ARG A 313 16.03 -30.43 -0.28
N VAL A 314 16.83 -29.94 0.65
CA VAL A 314 17.77 -28.84 0.43
C VAL A 314 19.08 -29.09 1.12
N THR A 315 20.16 -28.55 0.59
CA THR A 315 21.49 -28.60 1.22
C THR A 315 21.84 -27.21 1.76
N VAL A 316 22.13 -27.14 3.05
CA VAL A 316 22.64 -25.94 3.70
C VAL A 316 24.09 -26.21 4.13
N SER A 317 25.05 -25.48 3.60
CA SER A 317 26.47 -25.80 3.76
C SER A 317 26.94 -25.93 5.21
N ALA A 318 26.37 -25.15 6.12
CA ALA A 318 26.65 -25.21 7.56
C ALA A 318 25.98 -26.39 8.25
N ALA A 319 24.80 -26.84 7.81
CA ALA A 319 23.95 -27.82 8.48
C ALA A 319 23.90 -29.19 7.78
N GLY A 320 24.24 -29.25 6.48
CA GLY A 320 24.17 -30.47 5.64
C GLY A 320 22.83 -30.61 4.93
N GLU A 321 22.37 -31.86 4.78
CA GLU A 321 21.13 -32.22 4.08
C GLU A 321 19.93 -32.00 4.97
N LEU A 322 19.03 -31.11 4.56
CA LEU A 322 17.84 -30.74 5.33
C LEU A 322 16.57 -31.02 4.52
N VAL A 323 15.47 -31.01 5.21
CA VAL A 323 14.12 -30.98 4.65
C VAL A 323 13.50 -29.64 5.00
N LYS A 324 13.16 -28.86 3.98
CA LYS A 324 12.43 -27.59 4.08
C LYS A 324 10.95 -27.88 4.24
N ILE A 325 10.31 -27.23 5.18
CA ILE A 325 8.87 -27.30 5.43
C ILE A 325 8.31 -25.88 5.27
N PRO A 326 7.32 -25.64 4.39
CA PRO A 326 6.68 -24.35 4.23
C PRO A 326 5.70 -24.06 5.35
N LYS A 327 5.48 -22.77 5.65
CA LYS A 327 4.52 -22.30 6.65
C LYS A 327 3.11 -22.79 6.32
N PHE A 328 2.40 -23.18 7.36
CA PHE A 328 0.99 -23.48 7.32
C PHE A 328 0.31 -23.08 8.62
N TRP A 329 -1.00 -23.03 8.59
CA TRP A 329 -1.83 -22.70 9.75
C TRP A 329 -2.58 -23.92 10.23
N TYR A 330 -2.89 -23.97 11.49
CA TYR A 330 -3.61 -25.08 12.11
C TYR A 330 -4.70 -24.60 13.05
N LYS A 331 -5.68 -25.44 13.24
CA LYS A 331 -6.71 -25.29 14.27
C LYS A 331 -6.99 -26.64 14.91
N THR A 332 -7.10 -26.65 16.24
CA THR A 332 -7.51 -27.84 16.98
C THR A 332 -8.71 -27.55 17.83
N THR A 333 -9.59 -28.52 17.90
CA THR A 333 -10.78 -28.49 18.75
C THR A 333 -10.79 -29.73 19.61
N PHE A 334 -10.99 -29.54 20.90
CA PHE A 334 -11.24 -30.61 21.86
C PHE A 334 -12.68 -30.48 22.37
N SER A 335 -13.49 -31.54 22.27
CA SER A 335 -14.87 -31.59 22.74
C SER A 335 -15.14 -32.95 23.38
N GLY A 336 -15.14 -33.02 24.71
CA GLY A 336 -15.15 -34.29 25.41
C GLY A 336 -13.93 -35.12 25.04
N SER A 337 -14.13 -36.36 24.54
CA SER A 337 -13.05 -37.22 24.03
C SER A 337 -12.65 -36.94 22.61
N THR A 338 -13.42 -36.13 21.85
CA THR A 338 -13.16 -35.84 20.45
C THR A 338 -12.02 -34.85 20.30
N PHE A 339 -11.07 -35.18 19.43
CA PHE A 339 -9.99 -34.34 18.98
C PHE A 339 -10.11 -34.11 17.48
N LYS A 340 -10.23 -32.85 17.05
CA LYS A 340 -10.18 -32.45 15.65
C LYS A 340 -8.95 -31.61 15.38
N LEU A 341 -8.19 -31.97 14.35
CA LEU A 341 -7.05 -31.22 13.84
C LEU A 341 -7.32 -30.79 12.40
N GLN A 342 -7.13 -29.51 12.11
CA GLN A 342 -7.26 -28.92 10.79
C GLN A 342 -5.97 -28.21 10.41
N ILE A 343 -5.56 -28.32 9.15
CA ILE A 343 -4.43 -27.60 8.52
C ILE A 343 -4.99 -26.75 7.40
N ALA A 344 -4.57 -25.49 7.34
CA ALA A 344 -4.84 -24.57 6.24
C ALA A 344 -3.52 -24.21 5.52
N ASP A 345 -3.56 -24.12 4.19
CA ASP A 345 -2.42 -23.77 3.33
C ASP A 345 -2.09 -22.28 3.36
N SER A 346 -2.98 -21.47 3.88
CA SER A 346 -2.83 -20.03 4.06
C SER A 346 -3.57 -19.56 5.32
N GLU A 347 -3.41 -18.31 5.69
CA GLU A 347 -4.06 -17.73 6.86
C GLU A 347 -5.59 -17.88 6.76
N ALA A 348 -6.20 -18.35 7.85
CA ALA A 348 -7.64 -18.59 7.96
C ALA A 348 -8.18 -18.14 9.31
N ASP A 349 -9.44 -17.73 9.35
CA ASP A 349 -10.08 -17.24 10.57
C ASP A 349 -10.15 -18.32 11.66
N GLY A 350 -9.62 -17.98 12.83
CA GLY A 350 -9.54 -18.87 13.97
C GLY A 350 -8.47 -19.97 13.87
N PHE A 351 -7.55 -19.85 12.89
CA PHE A 351 -6.35 -20.67 12.79
C PHE A 351 -5.15 -19.91 13.35
N SER A 352 -4.19 -20.65 13.90
CA SER A 352 -2.89 -20.15 14.34
C SER A 352 -1.80 -20.68 13.42
N VAL A 353 -0.69 -19.95 13.29
CA VAL A 353 0.49 -20.44 12.58
C VAL A 353 1.05 -21.68 13.28
N ALA A 354 1.47 -22.69 12.52
CA ALA A 354 1.99 -23.93 13.10
C ALA A 354 3.24 -23.71 13.96
N PRO A 355 3.47 -24.53 15.01
CA PRO A 355 4.40 -24.21 16.11
C PRO A 355 5.84 -23.92 15.70
N ALA A 356 6.37 -24.61 14.68
CA ALA A 356 7.73 -24.37 14.23
C ALA A 356 7.94 -23.01 13.59
N PHE A 357 6.87 -22.39 13.05
CA PHE A 357 6.92 -21.12 12.31
C PHE A 357 6.59 -19.90 13.17
N MET A 358 6.03 -20.09 14.36
CA MET A 358 5.61 -19.00 15.23
C MET A 358 6.75 -18.06 15.60
N ASP A 359 6.43 -16.85 16.00
CA ASP A 359 7.40 -15.97 16.66
C ASP A 359 7.90 -16.65 17.95
N ARG A 360 9.21 -16.95 17.94
CA ARG A 360 9.89 -17.66 19.04
C ARG A 360 10.40 -16.69 20.11
N GLY A 361 10.18 -15.35 19.95
CA GLY A 361 10.73 -14.34 20.83
C GLY A 361 12.24 -14.14 20.64
N ASP A 362 12.77 -14.47 19.48
CA ASP A 362 14.18 -14.33 19.09
C ASP A 362 14.43 -13.13 18.17
N GLY A 363 13.40 -12.28 17.99
CA GLY A 363 13.45 -11.07 17.15
C GLY A 363 13.34 -11.30 15.66
N LYS A 364 13.02 -12.53 15.23
CA LYS A 364 12.86 -12.91 13.83
C LYS A 364 11.39 -12.89 13.35
N GLY A 365 10.43 -12.85 14.29
CA GLY A 365 9.01 -12.96 13.99
C GLY A 365 8.61 -14.36 13.49
N GLU A 366 7.50 -14.43 12.78
CA GLU A 366 7.06 -15.65 12.10
C GLU A 366 7.94 -15.96 10.89
N ARG A 367 8.10 -17.25 10.60
CA ARG A 367 8.93 -17.76 9.50
C ARG A 367 8.08 -18.33 8.38
N ASP A 368 8.41 -18.04 7.13
CA ASP A 368 7.71 -18.61 5.97
C ASP A 368 8.09 -20.06 5.71
N TYR A 369 9.23 -20.51 6.21
CA TYR A 369 9.70 -21.88 6.16
C TYR A 369 10.68 -22.16 7.29
N VAL A 370 10.74 -23.42 7.67
CA VAL A 370 11.71 -23.97 8.62
C VAL A 370 12.37 -25.21 8.01
N TYR A 371 13.48 -25.63 8.59
CA TYR A 371 14.20 -26.79 8.11
C TYR A 371 14.50 -27.75 9.25
N VAL A 372 14.40 -29.05 8.98
CA VAL A 372 14.80 -30.11 9.90
C VAL A 372 15.87 -30.99 9.22
N GLY A 373 16.79 -31.53 9.99
CA GLY A 373 17.79 -32.47 9.47
C GLY A 373 17.11 -33.65 8.79
N ARG A 374 17.45 -33.92 7.55
CA ARG A 374 17.02 -35.14 6.85
C ARG A 374 17.44 -36.39 7.63
N TYR A 375 18.62 -36.37 8.19
CA TYR A 375 19.24 -37.45 8.97
C TYR A 375 19.50 -37.02 10.41
N HIS A 376 19.78 -38.00 11.26
CA HIS A 376 20.36 -37.73 12.58
C HIS A 376 21.71 -36.99 12.43
N CYS A 377 22.12 -36.25 13.44
CA CYS A 377 23.40 -35.57 13.45
C CYS A 377 24.56 -36.57 13.33
N SER A 378 25.48 -36.31 12.40
CA SER A 378 26.63 -37.22 12.11
C SER A 378 27.63 -37.28 13.25
N SER A 379 28.28 -38.43 13.40
CA SER A 379 29.33 -38.63 14.39
C SER A 379 30.60 -37.82 14.10
N SER A 380 30.79 -37.35 12.87
CA SER A 380 32.00 -36.64 12.45
C SER A 380 31.97 -35.15 12.70
N ASN A 381 30.81 -34.48 12.48
CA ASN A 381 30.74 -33.03 12.49
C ASN A 381 29.37 -32.45 12.90
N TYR A 382 28.47 -33.29 13.41
CA TYR A 382 27.09 -32.94 13.83
C TYR A 382 26.17 -32.42 12.71
N LYS A 383 26.61 -32.34 11.45
CA LYS A 383 25.75 -32.02 10.32
C LYS A 383 24.82 -33.19 10.00
N SER A 384 23.70 -32.92 9.38
CA SER A 384 22.84 -33.92 8.76
C SER A 384 23.49 -34.43 7.47
N ALA A 385 23.91 -35.68 7.44
CA ALA A 385 24.68 -36.22 6.29
C ALA A 385 24.36 -37.69 6.05
N THR A 386 24.36 -38.09 4.76
CA THR A 386 24.22 -39.46 4.30
C THR A 386 25.51 -40.26 4.48
N GLY A 387 25.43 -41.59 4.54
CA GLY A 387 26.54 -42.51 4.56
C GLY A 387 27.35 -42.54 5.85
N VAL A 388 26.95 -41.81 6.87
CA VAL A 388 27.69 -41.68 8.13
C VAL A 388 26.85 -42.17 9.33
N THR A 389 27.57 -42.67 10.34
CA THR A 389 26.95 -43.11 11.59
C THR A 389 26.40 -41.91 12.37
N PRO A 390 25.19 -41.98 12.95
CA PRO A 390 24.69 -41.00 13.88
C PRO A 390 25.63 -40.74 15.06
N LYS A 391 25.70 -39.51 15.53
CA LYS A 391 26.36 -39.18 16.81
C LYS A 391 25.50 -39.64 17.97
N VAL A 392 25.93 -40.69 18.65
CA VAL A 392 25.30 -41.20 19.86
C VAL A 392 26.23 -41.11 21.06
N SER A 393 25.83 -41.62 22.21
CA SER A 393 26.57 -41.54 23.50
C SER A 393 26.91 -40.10 23.84
N ILE A 394 25.92 -39.23 23.73
CA ILE A 394 26.03 -37.79 24.01
C ILE A 394 24.87 -37.34 24.87
N THR A 395 25.11 -36.43 25.80
CA THR A 395 24.05 -35.77 26.60
C THR A 395 23.31 -34.75 25.78
N ARG A 396 22.08 -34.37 26.16
CA ARG A 396 21.29 -33.35 25.46
C ARG A 396 22.00 -32.00 25.39
N ASP A 397 22.61 -31.56 26.47
CA ASP A 397 23.36 -30.31 26.57
C ASP A 397 24.61 -30.30 25.66
N ALA A 398 25.37 -31.38 25.63
CA ALA A 398 26.54 -31.51 24.75
C ALA A 398 26.13 -31.53 23.25
N ALA A 399 25.03 -32.20 22.90
CA ALA A 399 24.47 -32.18 21.56
C ALA A 399 24.01 -30.77 21.15
N ARG A 400 23.25 -30.09 22.01
CA ARG A 400 22.82 -28.69 21.83
C ARG A 400 24.00 -27.76 21.54
N THR A 401 25.04 -27.86 22.37
CA THR A 401 26.25 -27.03 22.25
C THR A 401 26.96 -27.27 20.92
N ALA A 402 27.14 -28.53 20.54
CA ALA A 402 27.83 -28.90 19.31
C ALA A 402 27.05 -28.50 18.05
N ILE A 403 25.72 -28.67 18.06
CA ILE A 403 24.85 -28.27 16.94
C ILE A 403 24.82 -26.73 16.80
N LYS A 404 24.71 -26.00 17.90
CA LYS A 404 24.73 -24.54 17.89
C LYS A 404 26.03 -23.96 17.32
N ALA A 405 27.15 -24.66 17.51
CA ALA A 405 28.45 -24.25 16.96
C ALA A 405 28.51 -24.31 15.42
N LEU A 406 27.56 -24.95 14.75
CA LEU A 406 27.47 -24.99 13.29
C LEU A 406 27.02 -23.64 12.68
N GLY A 407 26.25 -22.82 13.43
CA GLY A 407 25.80 -21.52 12.95
C GLY A 407 24.75 -20.87 13.83
N SER A 408 24.55 -19.56 13.65
CA SER A 408 23.69 -18.74 14.50
C SER A 408 22.22 -19.15 14.52
N ASN A 409 21.72 -19.74 13.44
CA ASN A 409 20.31 -20.13 13.30
C ASN A 409 20.15 -21.66 13.29
N ILE A 410 21.20 -22.42 13.61
CA ILE A 410 21.18 -23.88 13.68
C ILE A 410 21.05 -24.29 15.14
N TRP A 411 20.04 -25.10 15.43
CA TRP A 411 19.67 -25.51 16.78
C TRP A 411 19.45 -27.02 16.83
N GLN A 412 19.54 -27.59 18.01
CA GLN A 412 18.96 -28.90 18.24
C GLN A 412 17.46 -28.82 17.99
N TRP A 413 16.87 -29.83 17.33
CA TRP A 413 15.43 -29.81 17.05
C TRP A 413 14.63 -29.84 18.35
N ASP A 414 13.41 -29.29 18.29
CA ASP A 414 12.63 -29.04 19.48
C ASP A 414 11.21 -29.60 19.40
N TYR A 415 10.50 -29.51 20.51
CA TYR A 415 9.14 -30.01 20.62
C TYR A 415 8.15 -29.31 19.68
N ALA A 416 8.37 -28.03 19.36
CA ALA A 416 7.55 -27.32 18.39
C ALA A 416 7.71 -27.85 16.96
N MET A 417 8.94 -28.22 16.58
CA MET A 417 9.21 -28.88 15.29
C MET A 417 8.57 -30.28 15.25
N LEU A 418 8.71 -31.05 16.32
CA LEU A 418 8.09 -32.37 16.43
C LEU A 418 6.57 -32.30 16.26
N ILE A 419 5.89 -31.45 17.00
CA ILE A 419 4.43 -31.25 16.92
C ILE A 419 4.03 -30.82 15.49
N THR A 420 4.80 -29.94 14.86
CA THR A 420 4.55 -29.51 13.47
C THR A 420 4.57 -30.68 12.48
N ILE A 421 5.55 -31.58 12.63
CA ILE A 421 5.66 -32.78 11.79
C ILE A 421 4.53 -33.78 12.10
N GLN A 422 4.19 -33.96 13.37
CA GLN A 422 3.06 -34.80 13.81
C GLN A 422 1.71 -34.32 13.24
N MET A 423 1.47 -32.98 13.20
CA MET A 423 0.28 -32.41 12.57
C MET A 423 0.17 -32.74 11.10
N LEU A 424 1.27 -32.57 10.35
CA LEU A 424 1.33 -32.92 8.92
C LEU A 424 1.03 -34.40 8.68
N TYR A 425 1.66 -35.28 9.45
CA TYR A 425 1.45 -36.72 9.35
C TYR A 425 -0.01 -37.11 9.65
N LEU A 426 -0.59 -36.60 10.75
CA LEU A 426 -1.96 -36.97 11.15
C LEU A 426 -2.98 -36.58 10.10
N VAL A 427 -2.90 -35.39 9.53
CA VAL A 427 -3.84 -34.96 8.49
C VAL A 427 -3.65 -35.75 7.21
N GLU A 428 -2.41 -36.07 6.85
CA GLU A 428 -2.12 -36.85 5.66
C GLU A 428 -2.54 -38.34 5.79
N TYR A 429 -2.22 -38.99 6.90
CA TYR A 429 -2.41 -40.44 7.06
C TYR A 429 -3.69 -40.83 7.80
N ALA A 430 -4.29 -39.92 8.56
CA ALA A 430 -5.49 -40.18 9.37
C ALA A 430 -5.35 -41.44 10.27
N ASN A 431 -4.17 -41.68 10.81
CA ASN A 431 -3.90 -42.87 11.62
C ASN A 431 -2.77 -42.56 12.65
N TRP A 432 -3.04 -42.91 13.91
CA TRP A 432 -2.02 -42.77 14.96
C TRP A 432 -0.87 -43.76 14.84
N ASN A 433 -1.09 -44.93 14.19
CA ASN A 433 -0.09 -45.99 14.05
C ASN A 433 0.80 -45.75 12.83
N VAL A 434 1.87 -44.97 13.00
CA VAL A 434 2.82 -44.65 11.93
C VAL A 434 3.59 -45.89 11.46
N GLN A 435 3.86 -46.85 12.37
CA GLN A 435 4.61 -48.07 12.07
C GLN A 435 3.80 -49.03 11.18
N ALA A 436 2.49 -49.16 11.44
CA ALA A 436 1.60 -49.95 10.59
C ALA A 436 1.29 -49.28 9.24
N THR A 437 1.38 -47.96 9.14
CA THR A 437 1.05 -47.21 7.92
C THR A 437 2.25 -47.00 7.00
N ILE A 438 3.41 -46.61 7.55
CA ILE A 438 4.61 -46.27 6.74
C ILE A 438 5.66 -47.37 6.81
N GLY A 439 6.02 -47.82 8.01
CA GLY A 439 7.03 -48.83 8.20
C GLY A 439 7.44 -49.02 9.66
N GLY A 440 7.85 -50.20 10.05
CA GLY A 440 8.24 -50.56 11.42
C GLY A 440 9.39 -49.75 12.00
N GLY A 441 10.12 -49.01 11.17
CA GLY A 441 11.29 -48.24 11.57
C GLY A 441 12.58 -49.09 11.49
N CYS A 442 13.70 -48.42 11.57
CA CYS A 442 15.02 -49.05 11.61
C CYS A 442 15.25 -49.64 13.00
N SER A 443 14.64 -50.79 13.26
CA SER A 443 14.63 -51.47 14.55
C SER A 443 14.93 -52.96 14.32
N GLN A 444 15.38 -53.65 15.33
CA GLN A 444 15.58 -55.11 15.31
C GLN A 444 15.08 -55.71 16.60
N THR A 445 14.19 -56.65 16.51
CA THR A 445 13.64 -57.39 17.64
C THR A 445 14.63 -58.38 18.25
N SER A 446 15.79 -58.63 17.58
CA SER A 446 16.81 -59.52 18.12
C SER A 446 18.01 -58.71 18.67
N SER A 447 18.45 -59.08 19.83
CA SER A 447 19.57 -58.53 20.58
C SER A 447 20.97 -58.61 19.88
N SER A 448 21.02 -58.83 18.56
CA SER A 448 22.26 -58.99 17.82
C SER A 448 22.81 -57.68 17.21
N SER A 449 22.04 -56.59 17.17
CA SER A 449 22.56 -55.29 16.76
C SER A 449 22.96 -54.46 17.98
N SER A 450 24.22 -54.16 18.10
CA SER A 450 24.79 -53.40 19.22
C SER A 450 25.11 -51.96 18.88
N ALA A 451 24.71 -51.50 17.67
CA ALA A 451 25.07 -50.18 17.16
C ALA A 451 23.98 -49.61 16.23
N VAL A 452 23.93 -48.29 16.14
CA VAL A 452 23.10 -47.57 15.19
C VAL A 452 23.56 -47.81 13.75
N PHE A 453 22.63 -47.78 12.81
CA PHE A 453 22.87 -47.87 11.38
C PHE A 453 23.32 -46.55 10.79
N ASN A 454 24.10 -46.58 9.72
CA ASN A 454 24.43 -45.35 8.98
C ASN A 454 23.19 -44.69 8.40
N CYS A 455 23.18 -43.36 8.40
CA CYS A 455 22.19 -42.56 7.72
C CYS A 455 22.26 -42.75 6.21
N GLY A 456 21.18 -42.45 5.49
CA GLY A 456 21.08 -42.58 4.04
C GLY A 456 20.50 -43.90 3.55
N GLY A 457 19.99 -44.74 4.46
CA GLY A 457 19.32 -46.00 4.08
C GLY A 457 18.11 -45.80 3.16
N THR A 458 17.51 -44.61 3.16
CA THR A 458 16.35 -44.25 2.30
C THR A 458 16.72 -43.46 1.04
N ASP A 459 17.99 -43.22 0.75
CA ASP A 459 18.42 -42.35 -0.36
C ASP A 459 18.03 -42.85 -1.74
N SER A 460 17.95 -44.17 -1.92
CA SER A 460 17.52 -44.81 -3.17
C SER A 460 16.01 -44.99 -3.32
N MET A 461 15.22 -44.60 -2.31
CA MET A 461 13.77 -44.70 -2.41
C MET A 461 13.21 -43.74 -3.48
N PRO A 462 12.34 -44.23 -4.38
CA PRO A 462 11.80 -43.42 -5.46
C PRO A 462 10.72 -42.42 -5.00
N TYR A 463 10.26 -42.55 -3.75
CA TYR A 463 9.19 -41.75 -3.19
C TYR A 463 9.55 -41.18 -1.80
N HIS A 464 9.07 -40.02 -1.51
CA HIS A 464 9.43 -39.25 -0.30
C HIS A 464 8.94 -39.87 1.03
N THR A 465 8.09 -40.88 0.98
CA THR A 465 7.52 -41.52 2.18
C THR A 465 7.45 -43.04 1.99
N GLY A 466 7.92 -43.78 2.96
CA GLY A 466 7.91 -45.25 2.90
C GLY A 466 9.02 -45.89 3.70
N THR A 467 9.22 -47.19 3.44
CA THR A 467 10.24 -48.03 4.07
C THR A 467 11.07 -48.80 3.03
N VAL A 468 12.30 -49.10 3.37
CA VAL A 468 13.13 -50.04 2.61
C VAL A 468 12.81 -51.52 2.89
N GLY A 469 11.91 -51.78 3.88
CA GLY A 469 11.34 -53.10 4.13
C GLY A 469 10.46 -53.57 2.98
N ALA A 470 10.26 -54.88 2.84
CA ALA A 470 9.39 -55.46 1.83
C ALA A 470 7.89 -55.31 2.15
N SER A 471 7.56 -54.99 3.40
CA SER A 471 6.22 -54.66 3.87
C SER A 471 6.28 -53.56 4.93
N HIS A 472 5.12 -52.94 5.24
CA HIS A 472 5.04 -51.90 6.29
C HIS A 472 5.32 -52.45 7.69
N SER A 473 5.19 -53.73 7.92
CA SER A 473 5.52 -54.37 9.22
C SER A 473 6.98 -54.74 9.34
N ASP A 474 7.77 -54.67 8.24
CA ASP A 474 9.18 -55.00 8.29
C ASP A 474 9.99 -53.89 8.93
N TYR A 475 11.03 -54.31 9.65
CA TYR A 475 11.98 -53.37 10.21
C TYR A 475 12.98 -52.94 9.14
N GLY A 476 13.16 -51.65 9.00
CA GLY A 476 14.08 -51.04 8.02
C GLY A 476 14.09 -49.53 8.11
N ASN A 477 15.07 -48.89 7.48
CA ASN A 477 15.05 -47.45 7.37
C ASN A 477 13.74 -46.98 6.72
N CYS A 478 13.11 -46.01 7.31
CA CYS A 478 11.89 -45.40 6.80
C CYS A 478 12.04 -43.89 6.71
N GLN A 479 11.23 -43.28 5.90
CA GLN A 479 11.15 -41.81 5.85
C GLN A 479 9.73 -41.33 5.72
N TYR A 480 9.45 -40.17 6.31
CA TYR A 480 8.26 -39.40 6.09
C TYR A 480 8.62 -38.05 5.48
N ARG A 481 8.10 -37.78 4.28
CA ARG A 481 8.38 -36.55 3.55
C ARG A 481 9.87 -36.18 3.56
N TYR A 482 10.70 -37.15 3.13
CA TYR A 482 12.17 -37.10 3.07
C TYR A 482 12.91 -37.09 4.41
N ILE A 483 12.23 -36.99 5.57
CA ILE A 483 12.90 -37.06 6.87
C ILE A 483 13.10 -38.52 7.22
N GLU A 484 14.35 -38.95 7.23
CA GLU A 484 14.73 -40.34 7.50
C GLU A 484 14.70 -40.62 8.99
N ASN A 485 14.17 -41.78 9.36
CA ASN A 485 14.21 -42.36 10.70
C ASN A 485 13.72 -41.37 11.80
N LEU A 486 12.52 -40.81 11.61
CA LEU A 486 11.82 -40.10 12.70
C LEU A 486 11.46 -41.02 13.85
N TRP A 487 11.49 -42.33 13.60
CA TRP A 487 11.39 -43.42 14.55
C TRP A 487 12.32 -44.56 14.12
N GLY A 488 12.89 -45.26 15.10
CA GLY A 488 13.94 -46.27 14.87
C GLY A 488 15.33 -45.67 14.73
N ASN A 489 16.32 -46.50 14.55
CA ASN A 489 17.75 -46.23 14.51
C ASN A 489 18.33 -45.71 15.83
N CYS A 490 18.15 -44.47 16.17
CA CYS A 490 18.46 -43.93 17.50
C CYS A 490 17.39 -42.93 17.97
N PHE A 491 17.18 -42.87 19.25
CA PHE A 491 16.39 -41.79 19.85
C PHE A 491 17.02 -40.44 19.55
N ASP A 492 16.20 -39.46 19.35
CA ASP A 492 16.64 -38.08 19.22
C ASP A 492 16.35 -37.28 20.51
N TRP A 493 17.37 -36.64 21.09
CA TRP A 493 17.17 -35.63 22.09
C TRP A 493 16.26 -34.54 21.53
N CYS A 494 15.17 -34.20 22.25
CA CYS A 494 14.24 -33.14 21.89
C CYS A 494 14.38 -31.96 22.86
N ASP A 495 14.62 -30.77 22.33
CA ASP A 495 14.78 -29.55 23.14
C ASP A 495 13.49 -28.74 23.26
N GLY A 496 13.55 -27.59 23.92
CA GLY A 496 12.38 -26.73 24.15
C GLY A 496 11.38 -27.24 25.19
N ILE A 497 11.68 -28.37 25.84
CA ILE A 497 10.85 -29.00 26.87
C ILE A 497 11.72 -29.48 28.03
N TYR A 498 11.19 -29.32 29.27
CA TYR A 498 11.84 -29.71 30.49
C TYR A 498 10.80 -30.24 31.50
N PHE A 499 11.16 -31.20 32.33
CA PHE A 499 10.32 -31.75 33.36
C PHE A 499 10.86 -31.44 34.75
N SER A 500 9.95 -31.22 35.71
CA SER A 500 10.25 -31.18 37.13
C SER A 500 9.11 -31.85 37.89
N ALA A 501 9.36 -33.04 38.38
CA ALA A 501 8.32 -33.95 38.90
C ALA A 501 7.21 -34.17 37.83
N ALA A 502 5.95 -33.92 38.16
CA ALA A 502 4.84 -34.00 37.20
C ALA A 502 4.72 -32.77 36.29
N ASN A 503 5.42 -31.68 36.56
CA ASN A 503 5.30 -30.44 35.82
C ASN A 503 6.08 -30.47 34.49
N VAL A 504 5.48 -29.94 33.45
CA VAL A 504 6.06 -29.82 32.12
C VAL A 504 6.28 -28.34 31.82
N TYR A 505 7.51 -27.97 31.49
CA TYR A 505 7.90 -26.61 31.15
C TYR A 505 8.29 -26.54 29.67
N ALA A 506 7.84 -25.52 28.98
CA ALA A 506 8.19 -25.27 27.59
C ALA A 506 8.97 -23.96 27.43
N ILE A 507 9.90 -23.96 26.49
CA ILE A 507 10.75 -22.82 26.12
C ILE A 507 10.58 -22.59 24.62
N LYS A 508 10.12 -21.41 24.21
CA LYS A 508 9.94 -21.07 22.79
C LYS A 508 11.24 -20.65 22.11
N ASN A 509 12.00 -19.77 22.76
CA ASN A 509 13.21 -19.20 22.17
C ASN A 509 14.36 -20.22 22.25
N PRO A 510 14.90 -20.67 21.08
CA PRO A 510 15.99 -21.66 21.06
C PRO A 510 17.27 -21.19 21.78
N ALA A 511 17.50 -19.88 21.84
CA ALA A 511 18.64 -19.32 22.57
C ALA A 511 18.58 -19.57 24.09
N ASN A 512 17.38 -19.83 24.61
CA ASN A 512 17.12 -20.04 26.03
C ASN A 512 16.94 -21.53 26.40
N PHE A 513 17.13 -22.46 25.45
CA PHE A 513 17.02 -23.88 25.73
C PHE A 513 17.96 -24.31 26.85
N SER A 514 17.44 -25.09 27.77
CA SER A 514 18.14 -25.45 29.01
C SER A 514 17.67 -26.80 29.55
N ASP A 515 18.48 -27.38 30.42
CA ASP A 515 18.17 -28.59 31.16
C ASP A 515 17.70 -28.27 32.58
N THR A 516 17.36 -27.02 32.87
CA THR A 516 16.80 -26.54 34.14
C THR A 516 15.42 -25.91 33.90
N ALA A 517 14.61 -25.86 34.96
CA ALA A 517 13.23 -25.35 34.91
C ALA A 517 13.18 -23.82 34.77
N ASN A 518 13.56 -23.29 33.60
CA ASN A 518 13.55 -21.86 33.29
C ASN A 518 12.49 -21.49 32.21
N GLY A 519 11.61 -22.42 31.86
CA GLY A 519 10.52 -22.21 30.90
C GLY A 519 9.19 -21.84 31.53
N THR A 520 8.16 -21.80 30.71
CA THR A 520 6.77 -21.61 31.16
C THR A 520 6.17 -22.96 31.56
N LEU A 521 5.54 -23.05 32.70
CA LEU A 521 4.77 -24.24 33.13
C LEU A 521 3.55 -24.35 32.19
N VAL A 522 3.49 -25.39 31.35
CA VAL A 522 2.48 -25.55 30.29
C VAL A 522 1.52 -26.70 30.53
N ALA A 523 1.91 -27.71 31.32
CA ALA A 523 1.13 -28.91 31.50
C ALA A 523 1.55 -29.69 32.77
N GLN A 524 0.75 -30.71 33.11
CA GLN A 524 1.15 -31.81 33.97
C GLN A 524 1.05 -33.12 33.21
N ARG A 525 2.12 -33.92 33.22
CA ARG A 525 2.20 -35.22 32.55
C ARG A 525 1.57 -36.33 33.43
N PRO A 526 1.20 -37.48 32.84
CA PRO A 526 0.87 -38.68 33.60
C PRO A 526 2.00 -39.06 34.57
N THR A 527 1.65 -39.65 35.69
CA THR A 527 2.59 -40.07 36.74
C THR A 527 3.15 -41.48 36.51
N SER A 528 2.55 -42.25 35.60
CA SER A 528 2.99 -43.58 35.19
C SER A 528 3.21 -43.63 33.69
N GLY A 529 4.15 -44.48 33.22
CA GLY A 529 4.31 -44.81 31.83
C GLY A 529 3.23 -45.76 31.31
N GLY A 530 2.99 -45.76 30.02
CA GLY A 530 2.03 -46.63 29.36
C GLY A 530 1.77 -46.20 27.92
N TYR A 531 0.91 -46.95 27.20
CA TYR A 531 0.44 -46.55 25.88
C TYR A 531 -0.47 -45.34 26.01
N ILE A 532 -0.33 -44.39 25.11
CA ILE A 532 -1.07 -43.13 25.15
C ILE A 532 -2.53 -43.39 24.79
N SER A 533 -3.46 -43.12 25.69
CA SER A 533 -4.89 -43.30 25.46
C SER A 533 -5.67 -41.99 25.33
N ALA A 534 -5.06 -40.88 25.70
CA ALA A 534 -5.64 -39.55 25.50
C ALA A 534 -4.55 -38.47 25.41
N ILE A 535 -4.83 -37.43 24.67
CA ILE A 535 -4.01 -36.23 24.58
C ILE A 535 -4.79 -35.02 25.08
N ALA A 536 -4.08 -34.01 25.55
CA ALA A 536 -4.62 -32.70 25.88
C ALA A 536 -3.71 -31.61 25.33
N LYS A 537 -4.21 -30.39 25.30
CA LYS A 537 -3.40 -29.21 24.97
C LYS A 537 -3.21 -28.34 26.22
N SER A 538 -2.16 -27.55 26.20
CA SER A 538 -1.94 -26.53 27.22
C SER A 538 -3.05 -25.46 27.18
N ASN A 539 -3.46 -25.01 28.38
CA ASN A 539 -4.38 -23.88 28.54
C ASN A 539 -3.63 -22.56 28.79
N VAL A 540 -2.31 -22.55 28.68
CA VAL A 540 -1.47 -21.38 28.91
C VAL A 540 -1.43 -20.56 27.63
N SER A 541 -1.76 -19.27 27.73
CA SER A 541 -1.76 -18.35 26.57
C SER A 541 -0.42 -18.37 25.84
N GLY A 542 -0.49 -18.52 24.50
CA GLY A 542 0.67 -18.65 23.61
C GLY A 542 1.34 -20.02 23.62
N PHE A 543 0.79 -21.02 24.33
CA PHE A 543 1.20 -22.42 24.31
C PHE A 543 0.05 -23.37 23.99
N ASP A 544 -1.02 -22.90 23.43
CA ASP A 544 -2.19 -23.67 22.97
C ASP A 544 -1.85 -24.70 21.88
N TRP A 545 -0.67 -24.59 21.29
CA TRP A 545 -0.07 -25.56 20.36
C TRP A 545 0.59 -26.75 21.06
N PHE A 546 0.82 -26.67 22.37
CA PHE A 546 1.54 -27.67 23.13
C PHE A 546 0.60 -28.83 23.47
N TYR A 547 0.69 -29.93 22.72
CA TYR A 547 -0.05 -31.18 22.97
C TYR A 547 0.82 -32.13 23.78
N TYR A 548 0.16 -32.87 24.65
CA TYR A 548 0.84 -33.83 25.53
C TYR A 548 -0.06 -35.01 25.85
N PRO A 549 0.48 -36.20 26.15
CA PRO A 549 -0.29 -37.31 26.70
C PRO A 549 -0.92 -36.91 28.04
N SER A 550 -2.25 -37.06 28.14
CA SER A 550 -3.01 -36.76 29.35
C SER A 550 -3.45 -38.02 30.12
N ALA A 551 -3.51 -39.16 29.45
CA ALA A 551 -3.82 -40.46 30.03
C ALA A 551 -3.06 -41.58 29.34
N VAL A 552 -2.85 -42.65 30.04
CA VAL A 552 -2.24 -43.88 29.54
C VAL A 552 -3.15 -45.08 29.86
N ALA A 553 -3.50 -45.84 28.77
CA ALA A 553 -4.24 -47.07 28.79
C ALA A 553 -4.18 -47.69 27.40
N GLY A 554 -4.47 -48.92 27.21
CA GLY A 554 -4.46 -49.54 25.89
C GLY A 554 -3.25 -50.40 25.59
N SER A 555 -2.90 -50.56 24.32
CA SER A 555 -1.87 -51.47 23.83
C SER A 555 -1.18 -50.91 22.57
N ASP A 556 -0.24 -51.66 22.03
CA ASP A 556 0.46 -51.45 20.76
C ASP A 556 -0.44 -51.42 19.51
N SER A 557 -1.72 -51.68 19.68
CA SER A 557 -2.71 -51.73 18.60
C SER A 557 -3.98 -50.89 18.86
N THR A 558 -4.04 -50.16 20.00
CA THR A 558 -5.21 -49.38 20.37
C THR A 558 -4.86 -47.94 20.73
N TYR A 559 -5.79 -47.00 20.50
CA TYR A 559 -5.66 -45.56 20.75
C TYR A 559 -4.47 -44.97 19.97
N ILE A 560 -3.45 -44.48 20.70
CA ILE A 560 -2.17 -44.03 20.13
C ILE A 560 -1.15 -45.11 20.54
N PRO A 561 -0.75 -46.01 19.63
CA PRO A 561 -0.01 -47.23 19.99
C PRO A 561 1.45 -46.97 20.32
N ASP A 562 1.81 -45.75 20.59
CA ASP A 562 3.12 -45.34 21.04
C ASP A 562 3.14 -45.21 22.57
N TYR A 563 4.25 -45.59 23.18
CA TYR A 563 4.45 -45.58 24.63
C TYR A 563 4.96 -44.20 25.09
N CYS A 564 4.46 -43.72 26.20
CA CYS A 564 5.13 -42.62 26.90
C CYS A 564 5.60 -43.11 28.29
N ASN A 565 6.81 -42.72 28.67
CA ASN A 565 7.36 -43.12 29.95
C ASN A 565 7.95 -41.92 30.68
N TYR A 566 7.48 -41.75 31.89
CA TYR A 566 7.93 -40.69 32.78
C TYR A 566 8.24 -41.26 34.17
N ASN A 567 9.22 -40.70 34.86
CA ASN A 567 9.48 -40.96 36.25
C ASN A 567 9.83 -39.67 37.02
N ALA A 568 9.88 -39.74 38.35
CA ALA A 568 10.09 -38.55 39.17
C ALA A 568 11.45 -37.88 38.98
N SER A 569 12.47 -38.61 38.52
CA SER A 569 13.82 -38.09 38.27
C SER A 569 14.06 -37.67 36.80
N GLY A 570 13.10 -37.89 35.90
CA GLY A 570 13.21 -37.50 34.51
C GLY A 570 13.09 -36.02 34.35
N VAL A 571 14.06 -35.39 33.67
CA VAL A 571 14.12 -33.94 33.47
C VAL A 571 14.16 -33.53 31.98
N VAL A 572 14.52 -34.46 31.08
CA VAL A 572 14.70 -34.21 29.65
C VAL A 572 13.92 -35.22 28.83
N LEU A 573 13.58 -34.81 27.57
CA LEU A 573 12.83 -35.62 26.64
C LEU A 573 13.73 -36.13 25.52
N PHE A 574 13.58 -37.42 25.16
CA PHE A 574 13.95 -37.93 23.84
C PHE A 574 12.78 -38.66 23.19
N VAL A 575 12.79 -38.73 21.89
CA VAL A 575 11.65 -39.10 21.02
C VAL A 575 12.06 -40.11 19.96
N GLY A 576 11.09 -40.65 19.24
CA GLY A 576 11.30 -41.70 18.23
C GLY A 576 11.66 -43.01 18.87
N GLY A 577 12.19 -43.92 18.09
CA GLY A 577 12.63 -45.23 18.56
C GLY A 577 14.12 -45.42 18.36
N SER A 578 14.64 -46.59 18.74
CA SER A 578 16.04 -46.95 18.53
C SER A 578 16.17 -48.31 17.90
N TYR A 579 17.39 -48.69 17.49
CA TYR A 579 17.71 -49.90 16.77
C TYR A 579 17.37 -51.22 17.50
N PHE A 580 17.09 -51.19 18.78
CA PHE A 580 16.80 -52.40 19.56
C PHE A 580 15.37 -52.44 20.13
N GLN A 581 14.49 -51.56 19.65
CA GLN A 581 13.10 -51.49 20.12
C GLN A 581 12.12 -51.89 19.02
N ASP A 582 10.91 -52.26 19.49
CA ASP A 582 9.86 -52.84 18.62
C ASP A 582 8.79 -51.83 18.23
N GLN A 583 7.57 -52.27 17.96
CA GLN A 583 6.45 -51.47 17.46
C GLN A 583 5.84 -50.42 18.39
N ASN A 584 6.41 -50.25 19.58
CA ASN A 584 5.86 -49.35 20.60
C ASN A 584 6.49 -47.95 20.58
N TYR A 585 7.35 -47.68 19.59
CA TYR A 585 8.26 -46.53 19.51
C TYR A 585 8.18 -45.83 18.17
N GLY A 586 7.01 -45.31 17.84
CA GLY A 586 6.76 -44.57 16.61
C GLY A 586 6.95 -43.06 16.77
N LEU A 587 6.28 -42.32 15.89
CA LEU A 587 6.40 -40.85 15.80
C LEU A 587 5.85 -40.12 17.05
N PHE A 588 4.93 -40.74 17.80
CA PHE A 588 4.30 -40.18 18.99
C PHE A 588 4.94 -40.65 20.29
N PHE A 589 6.00 -41.45 20.22
CA PHE A 589 6.72 -41.94 21.35
C PHE A 589 7.45 -40.80 22.09
N LEU A 590 7.29 -40.77 23.46
CA LEU A 590 7.86 -39.76 24.33
C LEU A 590 8.50 -40.39 25.54
N LEU A 591 9.80 -40.20 25.74
CA LEU A 591 10.52 -40.72 26.89
C LEU A 591 11.12 -39.58 27.74
N GLY A 592 10.50 -39.31 28.88
CA GLY A 592 10.89 -38.27 29.82
C GLY A 592 11.32 -38.83 31.18
N ASN A 593 12.05 -39.95 31.19
CA ASN A 593 12.47 -40.65 32.40
C ASN A 593 13.96 -40.51 32.76
N SER A 594 14.70 -39.70 31.98
CA SER A 594 16.15 -39.60 32.09
C SER A 594 16.62 -38.29 32.67
N ALA A 595 17.72 -38.32 33.40
CA ALA A 595 18.43 -37.12 33.84
C ALA A 595 19.12 -36.42 32.65
N ALA A 596 19.38 -35.12 32.76
CA ALA A 596 20.07 -34.35 31.74
C ALA A 596 21.48 -34.84 31.43
N SER A 597 22.14 -35.48 32.41
CA SER A 597 23.47 -36.08 32.25
C SER A 597 23.47 -37.49 31.63
N TYR A 598 22.28 -38.02 31.30
CA TYR A 598 22.20 -39.37 30.69
C TYR A 598 22.71 -39.36 29.25
N SER A 599 23.39 -40.44 28.90
CA SER A 599 23.83 -40.73 27.52
C SER A 599 23.82 -42.21 27.26
N SER A 600 23.52 -42.63 26.03
CA SER A 600 23.49 -44.06 25.65
C SER A 600 23.93 -44.24 24.19
N ALA A 601 24.43 -45.41 23.87
CA ALA A 601 24.76 -45.78 22.46
C ALA A 601 23.54 -45.80 21.53
N SER A 602 22.33 -45.69 22.08
CA SER A 602 21.08 -45.61 21.33
C SER A 602 20.46 -44.20 21.27
N ILE A 603 21.13 -43.19 21.84
CA ILE A 603 20.58 -41.83 21.89
C ILE A 603 21.52 -40.87 21.16
N GLY A 604 20.98 -40.19 20.18
CA GLY A 604 21.61 -39.14 19.39
C GLY A 604 20.80 -37.85 19.39
N SER A 605 20.88 -37.12 18.30
CA SER A 605 20.13 -35.88 18.14
C SER A 605 19.93 -35.58 16.66
N ARG A 606 18.96 -34.72 16.40
CA ARG A 606 18.67 -34.14 15.10
C ARG A 606 18.76 -32.62 15.20
N LEU A 607 19.15 -31.96 14.11
CA LEU A 607 19.21 -30.50 14.07
C LEU A 607 17.99 -29.91 13.36
N GLN A 608 17.75 -28.64 13.62
CA GLN A 608 16.85 -27.78 12.86
C GLN A 608 17.57 -26.48 12.48
N TYR A 609 17.13 -25.88 11.39
CA TYR A 609 17.58 -24.56 10.96
C TYR A 609 16.37 -23.61 10.88
N LEU A 610 16.42 -22.52 11.65
CA LEU A 610 15.35 -21.52 11.80
C LEU A 610 15.90 -20.17 11.26
N PRO A 611 15.69 -19.84 9.98
CA PRO A 611 16.28 -18.67 9.32
C PRO A 611 15.87 -17.34 9.91
#